data_d1cb2e56381489c949a7e229075f82f1
#
_entry.id   d1cb2e56381489c949a7e229075f82f1
#
_cell.length_a   1.000
_cell.length_b   1.000
_cell.length_c   1.000
_cell.angle_alpha   90.00
_cell.angle_beta   90.00
_cell.angle_gamma   90.00
#
_symmetry.space_group_name_H-M   'P 1'
#
loop_
_entity.id
_entity.type
_entity.pdbx_description
1 polymer ?
#
loop_
_entity_poly.entity_id
_entity_poly.type
_entity_poly.pdbx_seq_one_letter_code
_entity_poly.pdbx_strand_id
1 'polypeptide(L)' 'MILNNSSSSIKLSVLDQSVATSDHSHETTLENTLELAGFCEELGYNRFWVSEHHNHPTILGTAPEILMGAIAART' A
#
# COMPACT_ATOMS: atom_id res chain seq x y z
N MET A 1 -3.62 -10.29 15.53
CA MET A 1 -2.51 -10.01 16.46
C MET A 1 -1.69 -8.85 15.95
N ILE A 2 -1.40 -7.91 16.78
CA ILE A 2 -0.58 -6.75 16.44
C ILE A 2 0.84 -7.00 16.95
N LEU A 3 1.82 -6.88 16.04
CA LEU A 3 3.23 -6.96 16.41
C LEU A 3 3.80 -5.55 16.55
N ASN A 4 4.44 -5.30 17.67
CA ASN A 4 5.06 -4.02 17.94
C ASN A 4 6.52 -4.04 17.50
N ASN A 5 6.85 -3.36 16.41
CA ASN A 5 8.19 -3.32 15.85
C ASN A 5 9.22 -2.71 16.80
N SER A 6 8.80 -1.85 17.72
CA SER A 6 9.74 -1.21 18.66
C SER A 6 10.23 -2.17 19.73
N SER A 7 9.49 -3.25 20.02
CA SER A 7 9.84 -4.23 21.05
C SER A 7 10.22 -5.60 20.48
N SER A 8 10.18 -5.77 19.17
CA SER A 8 10.46 -7.03 18.49
C SER A 8 11.73 -6.93 17.65
N SER A 9 12.48 -8.03 17.58
CA SER A 9 13.57 -8.14 16.61
C SER A 9 13.06 -8.39 15.18
N ILE A 10 11.79 -8.76 15.04
CA ILE A 10 11.17 -9.00 13.74
C ILE A 10 10.55 -7.71 13.23
N LYS A 11 10.89 -7.36 11.99
CA LYS A 11 10.31 -6.22 11.30
C LYS A 11 9.39 -6.72 10.20
N LEU A 12 8.18 -6.19 10.15
CA LEU A 12 7.17 -6.57 9.17
C LEU A 12 7.01 -5.49 8.12
N SER A 13 6.77 -5.93 6.89
CA SER A 13 6.47 -5.05 5.77
C SER A 13 5.15 -5.47 5.14
N VAL A 14 4.50 -4.53 4.47
CA VAL A 14 3.24 -4.78 3.75
C VAL A 14 3.47 -4.55 2.27
N LEU A 15 2.95 -5.44 1.44
CA LEU A 15 2.89 -5.27 0.00
C LEU A 15 1.44 -5.09 -0.42
N ASP A 16 1.14 -4.00 -1.11
CA ASP A 16 -0.16 -3.77 -1.72
C ASP A 16 0.00 -3.62 -3.23
N GLN A 17 -0.79 -4.37 -3.99
CA GLN A 17 -0.72 -4.36 -5.45
C GLN A 17 -1.83 -3.51 -6.08
N SER A 18 -2.64 -2.82 -5.29
CA SER A 18 -3.77 -2.02 -5.76
C SER A 18 -4.67 -2.83 -6.70
N VAL A 19 -5.18 -3.95 -6.18
CA VAL A 19 -6.00 -4.87 -6.96
C VAL A 19 -7.40 -4.30 -7.14
N ALA A 20 -7.82 -4.15 -8.40
CA ALA A 20 -9.15 -3.67 -8.75
C ALA A 20 -10.20 -4.75 -8.48
N THR A 21 -11.37 -4.33 -8.01
CA THR A 21 -12.51 -5.21 -7.78
C THR A 21 -13.70 -4.71 -8.58
N SER A 22 -14.69 -5.59 -8.82
CA SER A 22 -15.85 -5.26 -9.63
C SER A 22 -16.80 -4.27 -8.96
N ASP A 23 -16.74 -4.14 -7.64
CA ASP A 23 -17.62 -3.28 -6.84
C ASP A 23 -17.03 -1.91 -6.51
N HIS A 24 -15.81 -1.62 -6.99
CA HIS A 24 -15.16 -0.33 -6.77
C HIS A 24 -14.62 0.25 -8.08
N SER A 25 -14.59 1.58 -8.17
CA SER A 25 -13.89 2.25 -9.26
C SER A 25 -12.39 2.11 -9.09
N HIS A 26 -11.63 2.31 -10.16
CA HIS A 26 -10.16 2.32 -10.07
C HIS A 26 -9.66 3.44 -9.16
N GLU A 27 -10.32 4.60 -9.16
CA GLU A 27 -9.98 5.71 -8.27
C GLU A 27 -10.14 5.29 -6.81
N THR A 28 -11.24 4.61 -6.48
CA THR A 28 -11.47 4.11 -5.12
C THR A 28 -10.41 3.09 -4.72
N THR A 29 -10.02 2.20 -5.63
CA THR A 29 -8.97 1.21 -5.36
C THR A 29 -7.64 1.89 -5.03
N LEU A 30 -7.24 2.91 -5.79
CA LEU A 30 -6.01 3.64 -5.51
C LEU A 30 -6.10 4.45 -4.22
N GLU A 31 -7.24 5.05 -3.95
CA GLU A 31 -7.46 5.76 -2.69
C GLU A 31 -7.36 4.82 -1.49
N ASN A 32 -7.89 3.61 -1.62
CA ASN A 32 -7.78 2.58 -0.59
C ASN A 32 -6.32 2.20 -0.33
N THR A 33 -5.49 2.15 -1.37
CA THR A 33 -4.04 1.93 -1.20
C THR A 33 -3.41 3.03 -0.33
N LEU A 34 -3.77 4.29 -0.58
CA LEU A 34 -3.24 5.41 0.19
C LEU A 34 -3.71 5.37 1.65
N GLU A 35 -4.97 5.01 1.89
CA GLU A 35 -5.50 4.85 3.24
C GLU A 35 -4.81 3.70 3.97
N LEU A 36 -4.61 2.59 3.28
CA LEU A 36 -3.92 1.43 3.87
C LEU A 36 -2.49 1.79 4.29
N ALA A 37 -1.78 2.55 3.45
CA ALA A 37 -0.42 2.98 3.78
C ALA A 37 -0.38 3.81 5.06
N GLY A 38 -1.32 4.75 5.22
CA GLY A 38 -1.43 5.55 6.44
C GLY A 38 -1.73 4.70 7.66
N PHE A 39 -2.63 3.74 7.52
CA PHE A 39 -2.99 2.81 8.58
C PHE A 39 -1.79 1.94 8.99
N CYS A 40 -1.03 1.44 8.01
CA CYS A 40 0.16 0.64 8.28
C CYS A 40 1.23 1.45 9.01
N GLU A 41 1.37 2.73 8.70
CA GLU A 41 2.28 3.60 9.43
C GLU A 41 1.86 3.73 10.89
N GLU A 42 0.57 3.94 11.16
CA GLU A 42 0.05 4.04 12.51
C GLU A 42 0.30 2.76 13.32
N LEU A 43 0.23 1.60 12.65
CA LEU A 43 0.46 0.31 13.30
C LEU A 43 1.94 -0.03 13.48
N GLY A 44 2.83 0.77 12.92
CA GLY A 44 4.27 0.58 13.10
C GLY A 44 4.91 -0.44 12.17
N TYR A 45 4.29 -0.74 11.02
CA TYR A 45 4.94 -1.59 10.02
C TYR A 45 6.20 -0.92 9.51
N ASN A 46 7.24 -1.73 9.26
CA ASN A 46 8.56 -1.22 8.90
C ASN A 46 8.60 -0.59 7.51
N ARG A 47 7.93 -1.21 6.55
CA ARG A 47 7.90 -0.73 5.16
C ARG A 47 6.57 -1.03 4.50
N PHE A 48 6.22 -0.20 3.53
CA PHE A 48 5.09 -0.40 2.66
C PHE A 48 5.60 -0.47 1.22
N TRP A 49 5.28 -1.55 0.53
CA TRP A 49 5.73 -1.81 -0.83
C TRP A 49 4.59 -1.65 -1.81
N VAL A 50 4.88 -1.04 -2.94
CA VAL A 50 3.95 -1.01 -4.08
C VAL A 50 4.62 -1.73 -5.24
N SER A 51 3.81 -2.18 -6.21
CA SER A 51 4.32 -2.95 -7.33
C SER A 51 4.15 -2.19 -8.65
N GLU A 52 4.91 -2.60 -9.64
CA GLU A 52 4.79 -2.08 -11.00
C GLU A 52 4.33 -3.22 -11.91
N HIS A 53 3.13 -3.08 -12.47
CA HIS A 53 2.56 -4.06 -13.41
C HIS A 53 1.95 -3.31 -14.59
N HIS A 54 2.15 -3.85 -15.78
CA HIS A 54 1.62 -3.27 -17.01
C HIS A 54 0.74 -4.29 -17.71
N ASN A 55 -0.35 -3.83 -18.31
CA ASN A 55 -1.30 -4.70 -19.03
C ASN A 55 -1.93 -5.79 -18.19
N HIS A 56 -1.93 -5.63 -16.88
CA HIS A 56 -2.61 -6.57 -15.98
C HIS A 56 -4.05 -6.07 -15.77
N PRO A 57 -5.06 -6.95 -15.93
CA PRO A 57 -6.46 -6.49 -15.90
C PRO A 57 -6.95 -6.01 -14.54
N THR A 58 -6.32 -6.44 -13.44
CA THR A 58 -6.80 -6.11 -12.10
C THR A 58 -5.78 -5.40 -11.22
N ILE A 59 -4.50 -5.41 -11.56
CA ILE A 59 -3.48 -4.72 -10.77
C ILE A 59 -3.24 -3.35 -11.38
N LEU A 60 -3.46 -2.29 -10.60
CA LEU A 60 -3.46 -0.90 -11.08
C LEU A 60 -2.12 -0.18 -10.92
N GLY A 61 -1.14 -0.79 -10.27
CA GLY A 61 0.14 -0.16 -10.00
C GLY A 61 1.04 -0.08 -11.22
N THR A 62 0.82 0.88 -12.11
CA THR A 62 1.62 1.07 -13.33
C THR A 62 2.71 2.11 -13.19
N ALA A 63 2.62 2.98 -12.18
CA ALA A 63 3.57 4.07 -11.94
C ALA A 63 3.88 4.13 -10.44
N PRO A 64 4.68 3.19 -9.92
CA PRO A 64 4.95 3.12 -8.48
C PRO A 64 5.62 4.38 -7.94
N GLU A 65 6.42 5.06 -8.73
CA GLU A 65 7.08 6.29 -8.31
C GLU A 65 6.07 7.41 -8.00
N ILE A 66 4.98 7.50 -8.77
CA ILE A 66 3.91 8.48 -8.52
C ILE A 66 3.15 8.09 -7.25
N LEU A 67 2.83 6.81 -7.12
CA LEU A 67 2.10 6.29 -5.97
C LEU A 67 2.93 6.45 -4.68
N MET A 68 4.22 6.18 -4.73
CA MET A 68 5.12 6.38 -3.59
C MET A 68 5.15 7.84 -3.15
N GLY A 69 5.17 8.78 -4.11
CA GLY A 69 5.10 10.20 -3.79
C GLY A 69 3.81 10.58 -3.08
N ALA A 70 2.68 10.07 -3.54
CA ALA A 70 1.38 10.32 -2.91
C ALA A 70 1.32 9.73 -1.50
N ILE A 71 1.85 8.53 -1.30
CA ILE A 71 1.92 7.89 0.02
C ILE A 71 2.80 8.71 0.95
N ALA A 72 3.97 9.13 0.49
CA ALA A 72 4.89 9.92 1.30
C ALA A 72 4.27 11.26 1.74
N ALA A 73 3.45 11.86 0.89
CA ALA A 73 2.78 13.11 1.22
C ALA A 73 1.73 12.96 2.32
N ARG A 74 1.21 11.76 2.54
CA ARG A 74 0.19 11.48 3.55
C ARG A 74 0.73 10.85 4.82
N THR A 75 1.95 10.41 4.79
CA THR A 75 2.62 9.77 5.93
C THR A 75 3.87 10.54 6.34
#